data_a2b7f96a7eba84701854b086cc98dc27
#
_entry.id   a2b7f96a7eba84701854b086cc98dc27
#
_cell.length_a   1.000
_cell.length_b   1.000
_cell.length_c   1.000
_cell.angle_alpha   90.00
_cell.angle_beta   90.00
_cell.angle_gamma   90.00
#
_symmetry.space_group_name_H-M   'P 1'
#
loop_
_entity.id
_entity.type
_entity.pdbx_description
1 polymer ?
#
loop_
_entity_poly.entity_id
_entity_poly.type
_entity_poly.pdbx_seq_one_letter_code
_entity_poly.pdbx_strand_id
1 'polypeptide(L)'
;MSLDIRWLVPAAIYAVAPQCIAAKYMSVDQARASIFPFADEYVAKPVQLTPEQMLEIDRLSGVKGGNAQPPVWQAMVKGKMIGWFFVDQVIGKHELITYALGLDADGSIRQVQIIEYLEAYGSQVRYPNWRDQFVVKTVASPLRLDSDIENITGATLSSRHLTDGIRRLLFLHQSILR
;
A
#
# COMPACT_ATOMS: atom_id res chain seq x y z
N MET A 1 13.00 13.57 73.00
CA MET A 1 12.28 12.50 72.24
C MET A 1 11.90 13.12 70.91
N SER A 2 12.81 13.05 69.94
CA SER A 2 12.63 13.65 68.58
C SER A 2 12.14 12.59 67.63
N LEU A 3 10.98 12.84 67.02
CA LEU A 3 10.42 12.01 65.94
C LEU A 3 11.00 12.49 64.59
N ASP A 4 11.87 11.68 64.02
CA ASP A 4 12.33 11.85 62.64
C ASP A 4 11.26 11.42 61.66
N ILE A 5 10.57 12.36 61.02
CA ILE A 5 9.66 12.12 59.91
C ILE A 5 10.49 11.99 58.63
N ARG A 6 10.77 10.75 58.22
CA ARG A 6 11.39 10.47 56.92
C ARG A 6 10.34 10.64 55.81
N TRP A 7 10.51 11.65 54.98
CA TRP A 7 9.71 11.91 53.79
C TRP A 7 9.89 10.78 52.76
N LEU A 8 8.87 9.94 52.62
CA LEU A 8 8.79 9.00 51.51
C LEU A 8 8.37 9.79 50.26
N VAL A 9 9.33 10.03 49.36
CA VAL A 9 9.04 10.56 48.02
C VAL A 9 8.51 9.39 47.17
N PRO A 10 7.26 9.43 46.65
CA PRO A 10 6.80 8.39 45.75
C PRO A 10 7.57 8.50 44.44
N ALA A 11 8.26 7.45 44.06
CA ALA A 11 8.86 7.33 42.74
C ALA A 11 7.73 7.23 41.70
N ALA A 12 7.48 8.31 40.96
CA ALA A 12 6.58 8.30 39.83
C ALA A 12 7.22 7.45 38.73
N ILE A 13 6.68 6.24 38.53
CA ILE A 13 7.01 5.40 37.37
C ILE A 13 6.36 6.06 36.17
N TYR A 14 7.13 6.78 35.37
CA TYR A 14 6.72 7.24 34.08
C TYR A 14 6.65 6.00 33.16
N ALA A 15 5.43 5.51 32.89
CA ALA A 15 5.19 4.57 31.85
C ALA A 15 5.46 5.28 30.51
N VAL A 16 6.64 5.03 29.92
CA VAL A 16 6.92 5.44 28.54
C VAL A 16 6.02 4.59 27.64
N ALA A 17 4.92 5.17 27.18
CA ALA A 17 4.11 4.54 26.14
C ALA A 17 5.02 4.29 24.92
N PRO A 18 4.98 3.10 24.30
CA PRO A 18 5.71 2.86 23.08
C PRO A 18 5.24 3.87 22.03
N GLN A 19 6.14 4.77 21.65
CA GLN A 19 5.87 5.69 20.55
C GLN A 19 5.77 4.84 19.28
N CYS A 20 4.60 4.85 18.66
CA CYS A 20 4.40 4.31 17.33
C CYS A 20 5.27 5.14 16.37
N ILE A 21 6.44 4.64 16.02
CA ILE A 21 7.32 5.29 15.05
C ILE A 21 6.74 4.98 13.68
N ALA A 22 6.01 5.94 13.12
CA ALA A 22 5.67 5.97 11.71
C ALA A 22 6.95 5.71 10.90
N ALA A 23 7.03 4.58 10.21
CA ALA A 23 8.23 4.23 9.48
C ALA A 23 8.01 4.45 7.99
N LYS A 24 8.72 5.44 7.44
CA LYS A 24 8.92 5.58 6.01
C LYS A 24 10.05 4.65 5.60
N TYR A 25 9.76 3.64 4.79
CA TYR A 25 10.72 2.60 4.41
C TYR A 25 11.48 2.93 3.13
N MET A 26 10.85 3.68 2.21
CA MET A 26 11.49 4.09 0.96
C MET A 26 10.85 5.34 0.38
N SER A 27 11.54 6.00 -0.54
CA SER A 27 10.95 7.06 -1.36
C SER A 27 10.18 6.46 -2.56
N VAL A 28 9.37 7.30 -3.22
CA VAL A 28 8.70 6.91 -4.48
C VAL A 28 9.73 6.52 -5.54
N ASP A 29 10.86 7.24 -5.62
CA ASP A 29 11.91 6.93 -6.60
C ASP A 29 12.65 5.61 -6.29
N GLN A 30 12.83 5.28 -5.02
CA GLN A 30 13.33 3.97 -4.63
C GLN A 30 12.35 2.85 -4.98
N ALA A 31 11.04 3.08 -4.80
CA ALA A 31 10.01 2.13 -5.23
C ALA A 31 10.01 1.94 -6.76
N ARG A 32 10.14 3.04 -7.53
CA ARG A 32 10.28 2.99 -9.00
C ARG A 32 11.48 2.13 -9.41
N ALA A 33 12.65 2.43 -8.86
CA ALA A 33 13.88 1.69 -9.17
C ALA A 33 13.80 0.20 -8.77
N SER A 34 13.08 -0.11 -7.66
CA SER A 34 12.88 -1.49 -7.23
C SER A 34 11.93 -2.25 -8.16
N ILE A 35 10.83 -1.63 -8.60
CA ILE A 35 9.79 -2.29 -9.40
C ILE A 35 10.21 -2.38 -10.89
N PHE A 36 10.83 -1.33 -11.42
CA PHE A 36 11.28 -1.25 -12.81
C PHE A 36 12.76 -0.85 -12.89
N PRO A 37 13.70 -1.73 -12.54
CA PRO A 37 15.12 -1.39 -12.43
C PRO A 37 15.78 -0.97 -13.75
N PHE A 38 15.13 -1.27 -14.88
CA PHE A 38 15.65 -0.93 -16.22
C PHE A 38 14.91 0.24 -16.87
N ALA A 39 13.90 0.82 -16.20
CA ALA A 39 13.20 1.99 -16.73
C ALA A 39 14.12 3.21 -16.72
N ASP A 40 14.24 3.86 -17.86
CA ASP A 40 15.04 5.08 -18.04
C ASP A 40 14.21 6.35 -17.93
N GLU A 41 12.88 6.23 -18.01
CA GLU A 41 11.95 7.36 -17.91
C GLU A 41 10.62 6.93 -17.27
N TYR A 42 9.97 7.88 -16.57
CA TYR A 42 8.62 7.75 -16.04
C TYR A 42 7.75 8.90 -16.54
N VAL A 43 6.87 8.60 -17.48
CA VAL A 43 5.95 9.59 -18.08
C VAL A 43 4.67 9.65 -17.24
N ALA A 44 4.41 10.79 -16.61
CA ALA A 44 3.20 11.00 -15.85
C ALA A 44 1.95 10.84 -16.73
N LYS A 45 0.96 10.09 -16.25
CA LYS A 45 -0.34 9.89 -16.90
C LYS A 45 -1.42 10.48 -16.00
N PRO A 46 -1.79 11.75 -16.16
CA PRO A 46 -2.84 12.37 -15.37
C PRO A 46 -4.16 11.61 -15.56
N VAL A 47 -4.75 11.17 -14.45
CA VAL A 47 -6.06 10.51 -14.40
C VAL A 47 -6.98 11.40 -13.59
N GLN A 48 -8.16 11.67 -14.12
CA GLN A 48 -9.26 12.34 -13.45
C GLN A 48 -10.51 11.51 -13.66
N LEU A 49 -10.89 10.71 -12.66
CA LEU A 49 -12.06 9.88 -12.73
C LEU A 49 -13.33 10.69 -12.52
N THR A 50 -14.34 10.47 -13.38
CA THR A 50 -15.68 10.99 -13.13
C THR A 50 -16.36 10.19 -12.02
N PRO A 51 -17.44 10.73 -11.40
CA PRO A 51 -18.22 9.96 -10.42
C PRO A 51 -18.76 8.63 -10.97
N GLU A 52 -19.15 8.60 -12.24
CA GLU A 52 -19.65 7.40 -12.92
C GLU A 52 -18.55 6.36 -13.09
N GLN A 53 -17.34 6.79 -13.49
CA GLN A 53 -16.17 5.92 -13.60
C GLN A 53 -15.77 5.35 -12.23
N MET A 54 -15.82 6.16 -11.17
CA MET A 54 -15.57 5.69 -9.80
C MET A 54 -16.58 4.63 -9.38
N LEU A 55 -17.87 4.86 -9.61
CA LEU A 55 -18.92 3.90 -9.31
C LEU A 55 -18.75 2.58 -10.08
N GLU A 56 -18.36 2.66 -11.35
CA GLU A 56 -18.12 1.46 -12.16
C GLU A 56 -16.91 0.67 -11.66
N ILE A 57 -15.81 1.34 -11.31
CA ILE A 57 -14.63 0.71 -10.70
C ILE A 57 -15.00 0.07 -9.36
N ASP A 58 -15.78 0.76 -8.52
CA ASP A 58 -16.26 0.23 -7.23
C ASP A 58 -17.13 -1.02 -7.44
N ARG A 59 -18.02 -1.00 -8.44
CA ARG A 59 -18.87 -2.14 -8.80
C ARG A 59 -18.05 -3.35 -9.28
N LEU A 60 -17.09 -3.13 -10.17
CA LEU A 60 -16.26 -4.18 -10.75
C LEU A 60 -15.29 -4.78 -9.73
N SER A 61 -14.64 -3.94 -8.95
CA SER A 61 -13.68 -4.38 -7.93
C SER A 61 -14.34 -4.94 -6.67
N GLY A 62 -15.59 -4.58 -6.42
CA GLY A 62 -16.28 -4.83 -5.15
C GLY A 62 -15.72 -4.01 -3.98
N VAL A 63 -14.94 -2.95 -4.26
CA VAL A 63 -14.28 -2.09 -3.27
C VAL A 63 -14.75 -0.66 -3.46
N LYS A 64 -15.30 -0.06 -2.41
CA LYS A 64 -15.82 1.30 -2.44
C LYS A 64 -14.74 2.33 -2.11
N GLY A 65 -14.84 3.47 -2.78
CA GLY A 65 -13.97 4.62 -2.54
C GLY A 65 -12.66 4.54 -3.32
N GLY A 66 -11.72 5.38 -2.93
CA GLY A 66 -10.41 5.51 -3.57
C GLY A 66 -10.17 6.91 -4.11
N ASN A 67 -8.96 7.15 -4.60
CA ASN A 67 -8.57 8.45 -5.13
C ASN A 67 -9.16 8.65 -6.53
N ALA A 68 -9.85 9.79 -6.74
CA ALA A 68 -10.33 10.19 -8.07
C ALA A 68 -9.19 10.64 -9.01
N GLN A 69 -8.03 10.98 -8.43
CA GLN A 69 -6.83 11.42 -9.16
C GLN A 69 -5.62 10.59 -8.71
N PRO A 70 -5.61 9.27 -8.93
CA PRO A 70 -4.49 8.44 -8.51
C PRO A 70 -3.21 8.86 -9.25
N PRO A 71 -2.09 9.02 -8.56
CA PRO A 71 -0.79 9.23 -9.19
C PRO A 71 -0.38 8.01 -10.01
N VAL A 72 -0.25 8.19 -11.34
CA VAL A 72 0.06 7.12 -12.30
C VAL A 72 1.15 7.57 -13.26
N TRP A 73 2.06 6.67 -13.59
CA TRP A 73 3.12 6.86 -14.58
C TRP A 73 3.26 5.62 -15.48
N GLN A 74 3.64 5.86 -16.71
CA GLN A 74 4.16 4.83 -17.61
C GLN A 74 5.65 4.67 -17.37
N ALA A 75 6.11 3.45 -17.11
CA ALA A 75 7.52 3.11 -17.06
C ALA A 75 8.01 2.85 -18.47
N MET A 76 9.09 3.53 -18.89
CA MET A 76 9.62 3.50 -20.24
C MET A 76 11.04 2.94 -20.27
N VAL A 77 11.39 2.27 -21.36
CA VAL A 77 12.75 1.89 -21.73
C VAL A 77 12.97 2.26 -23.20
N LYS A 78 13.90 3.17 -23.46
CA LYS A 78 14.22 3.65 -24.83
C LYS A 78 12.97 4.06 -25.60
N GLY A 79 12.09 4.81 -24.97
CA GLY A 79 10.84 5.31 -25.57
C GLY A 79 9.73 4.27 -25.71
N LYS A 80 9.92 3.01 -25.28
CA LYS A 80 8.88 1.97 -25.27
C LYS A 80 8.32 1.78 -23.87
N MET A 81 7.00 1.81 -23.75
CA MET A 81 6.32 1.50 -22.49
C MET A 81 6.51 0.01 -22.13
N ILE A 82 6.96 -0.22 -20.89
CA ILE A 82 7.17 -1.56 -20.34
C ILE A 82 6.20 -1.89 -19.21
N GLY A 83 5.47 -0.89 -18.70
CA GLY A 83 4.49 -1.10 -17.64
C GLY A 83 3.96 0.19 -17.05
N TRP A 84 3.19 0.03 -15.98
CA TRP A 84 2.53 1.11 -15.26
C TRP A 84 3.00 1.14 -13.80
N PHE A 85 3.20 2.33 -13.28
CA PHE A 85 3.57 2.56 -11.88
C PHE A 85 2.52 3.43 -11.21
N PHE A 86 1.96 2.95 -10.11
CA PHE A 86 0.95 3.63 -9.31
C PHE A 86 1.50 3.90 -7.92
N VAL A 87 1.05 4.99 -7.30
CA VAL A 87 1.15 5.22 -5.86
C VAL A 87 -0.26 5.41 -5.33
N ASP A 88 -0.59 4.70 -4.26
CA ASP A 88 -1.91 4.78 -3.64
C ASP A 88 -1.81 4.65 -2.12
N GLN A 89 -2.90 4.92 -1.43
CA GLN A 89 -3.01 4.85 0.03
C GLN A 89 -4.28 4.10 0.42
N VAL A 90 -4.15 3.27 1.44
CA VAL A 90 -5.28 2.64 2.11
C VAL A 90 -5.19 2.90 3.60
N ILE A 91 -6.33 2.90 4.28
CA ILE A 91 -6.36 2.90 5.73
C ILE A 91 -6.13 1.47 6.20
N GLY A 92 -5.15 1.26 7.07
CA GLY A 92 -4.97 0.00 7.77
C GLY A 92 -6.08 -0.22 8.80
N LYS A 93 -5.75 -0.27 10.08
CA LYS A 93 -6.75 -0.27 11.16
C LYS A 93 -7.10 1.17 11.59
N HIS A 94 -6.11 2.04 11.74
CA HIS A 94 -6.24 3.40 12.23
C HIS A 94 -5.47 4.41 11.38
N GLU A 95 -4.37 3.98 10.76
CA GLU A 95 -3.41 4.83 10.09
C GLU A 95 -3.28 4.46 8.60
N LEU A 96 -2.65 5.36 7.84
CA LEU A 96 -2.45 5.16 6.42
C LEU A 96 -1.30 4.18 6.11
N ILE A 97 -1.49 3.41 5.06
CA ILE A 97 -0.48 2.60 4.39
C ILE A 97 -0.31 3.17 3.00
N THR A 98 0.86 3.75 2.72
CA THR A 98 1.23 4.21 1.38
C THR A 98 1.98 3.09 0.67
N TYR A 99 1.57 2.74 -0.53
CA TYR A 99 2.17 1.68 -1.31
C TYR A 99 2.34 2.05 -2.78
N ALA A 100 3.25 1.36 -3.45
CA ALA A 100 3.40 1.41 -4.89
C ALA A 100 3.00 0.07 -5.51
N LEU A 101 2.33 0.14 -6.66
CA LEU A 101 1.97 -1.00 -7.49
C LEU A 101 2.59 -0.83 -8.87
N GLY A 102 3.36 -1.83 -9.31
CA GLY A 102 3.81 -1.95 -10.68
C GLY A 102 2.99 -2.98 -11.44
N LEU A 103 2.53 -2.62 -12.63
CA LEU A 103 1.92 -3.56 -13.57
C LEU A 103 2.79 -3.66 -14.81
N ASP A 104 2.92 -4.86 -15.35
CA ASP A 104 3.49 -5.08 -16.67
C ASP A 104 2.59 -4.49 -17.77
N ALA A 105 3.09 -4.38 -18.99
CA ALA A 105 2.35 -3.81 -20.11
C ALA A 105 1.04 -4.58 -20.44
N ASP A 106 0.97 -5.85 -20.08
CA ASP A 106 -0.24 -6.68 -20.24
C ASP A 106 -1.26 -6.51 -19.11
N GLY A 107 -0.91 -5.79 -18.04
CA GLY A 107 -1.75 -5.52 -16.88
C GLY A 107 -1.62 -6.53 -15.74
N SER A 108 -0.69 -7.47 -15.82
CA SER A 108 -0.34 -8.34 -14.70
C SER A 108 0.47 -7.59 -13.65
N ILE A 109 0.31 -7.97 -12.38
CA ILE A 109 1.08 -7.36 -11.29
C ILE A 109 2.54 -7.80 -11.40
N ARG A 110 3.43 -6.82 -11.57
CA ARG A 110 4.87 -7.01 -11.51
C ARG A 110 5.37 -7.09 -10.08
N GLN A 111 4.99 -6.11 -9.26
CA GLN A 111 5.43 -6.03 -7.87
C GLN A 111 4.61 -5.04 -7.06
N VAL A 112 4.54 -5.26 -5.74
CA VAL A 112 4.01 -4.32 -4.74
C VAL A 112 5.13 -3.89 -3.81
N GLN A 113 5.23 -2.60 -3.48
CA GLN A 113 6.17 -2.06 -2.49
C GLN A 113 5.42 -1.23 -1.44
N ILE A 114 5.78 -1.38 -0.18
CA ILE A 114 5.27 -0.52 0.89
C ILE A 114 6.23 0.66 1.04
N ILE A 115 5.73 1.86 0.79
CA ILE A 115 6.48 3.11 0.90
C ILE A 115 6.50 3.57 2.35
N GLU A 116 5.32 3.61 2.98
CA GLU A 116 5.14 4.09 4.34
C GLU A 116 4.08 3.26 5.06
N TYR A 117 4.34 2.96 6.31
CA TYR A 117 3.43 2.21 7.17
C TYR A 117 3.36 2.89 8.53
N LEU A 118 2.22 3.48 8.85
CA LEU A 118 2.03 4.30 10.06
C LEU A 118 1.39 3.51 11.20
N GLU A 119 0.89 2.29 10.94
CA GLU A 119 0.27 1.44 11.94
C GLU A 119 1.28 0.85 12.93
N ALA A 120 0.86 0.67 14.19
CA ALA A 120 1.68 0.07 15.24
C ALA A 120 1.92 -1.44 15.03
N TYR A 121 1.00 -2.13 14.35
CA TYR A 121 1.02 -3.58 14.16
C TYR A 121 0.79 -3.93 12.70
N GLY A 122 1.26 -5.13 12.28
CA GLY A 122 0.99 -5.64 10.94
C GLY A 122 1.99 -5.20 9.89
N SER A 123 3.16 -4.73 10.29
CA SER A 123 4.23 -4.33 9.36
C SER A 123 4.72 -5.48 8.46
N GLN A 124 4.27 -6.71 8.71
CA GLN A 124 4.59 -7.91 7.90
C GLN A 124 4.08 -7.80 6.45
N VAL A 125 3.08 -6.94 6.16
CA VAL A 125 2.67 -6.61 4.77
C VAL A 125 3.83 -6.10 3.91
N ARG A 126 4.90 -5.59 4.51
CA ARG A 126 6.12 -5.13 3.83
C ARG A 126 7.08 -6.26 3.45
N TYR A 127 6.95 -7.45 4.05
CA TYR A 127 7.88 -8.54 3.79
C TYR A 127 7.71 -9.09 2.38
N PRO A 128 8.80 -9.38 1.67
CA PRO A 128 8.75 -9.86 0.29
C PRO A 128 7.83 -11.08 0.14
N ASN A 129 7.99 -12.09 0.99
CA ASN A 129 7.20 -13.33 0.92
C ASN A 129 5.68 -13.09 0.96
N TRP A 130 5.20 -12.07 1.69
CA TRP A 130 3.78 -11.73 1.68
C TRP A 130 3.39 -10.96 0.41
N ARG A 131 4.21 -10.01 -0.02
CA ARG A 131 3.94 -9.19 -1.21
C ARG A 131 4.07 -9.96 -2.52
N ASP A 132 4.94 -10.97 -2.56
CA ASP A 132 5.19 -11.78 -3.75
C ASP A 132 3.98 -12.63 -4.16
N GLN A 133 3.01 -12.83 -3.24
CA GLN A 133 1.73 -13.47 -3.56
C GLN A 133 0.90 -12.71 -4.60
N PHE A 134 1.14 -11.41 -4.77
CA PHE A 134 0.46 -10.59 -5.77
C PHE A 134 1.08 -10.69 -7.17
N VAL A 135 2.34 -11.12 -7.28
CA VAL A 135 3.06 -11.17 -8.55
C VAL A 135 2.32 -12.06 -9.56
N VAL A 136 2.29 -11.65 -10.83
CA VAL A 136 1.59 -12.21 -11.99
C VAL A 136 0.06 -12.27 -11.87
N LYS A 137 -0.54 -11.81 -10.77
CA LYS A 137 -2.00 -11.72 -10.67
C LYS A 137 -2.55 -10.59 -11.55
N THR A 138 -3.80 -10.76 -11.97
CA THR A 138 -4.51 -9.84 -12.88
C THR A 138 -5.91 -9.56 -12.34
N VAL A 139 -6.71 -8.77 -13.07
CA VAL A 139 -8.14 -8.56 -12.76
C VAL A 139 -8.97 -9.85 -12.73
N ALA A 140 -8.51 -10.92 -13.39
CA ALA A 140 -9.18 -12.23 -13.36
C ALA A 140 -8.87 -13.02 -12.07
N SER A 141 -7.85 -12.61 -11.30
CA SER A 141 -7.49 -13.26 -10.04
C SER A 141 -8.49 -12.87 -8.93
N PRO A 142 -8.81 -13.78 -7.99
CA PRO A 142 -9.72 -13.48 -6.89
C PRO A 142 -9.28 -12.29 -6.04
N LEU A 143 -7.99 -12.18 -5.73
CA LEU A 143 -7.38 -11.15 -4.87
C LEU A 143 -8.18 -10.99 -3.58
N ARG A 144 -8.30 -12.08 -2.82
CA ARG A 144 -9.07 -12.14 -1.57
C ARG A 144 -8.26 -12.86 -0.50
N LEU A 145 -8.31 -12.31 0.73
CA LEU A 145 -7.73 -12.98 1.89
C LEU A 145 -8.37 -14.35 2.11
N ASP A 146 -7.57 -15.27 2.62
CA ASP A 146 -7.94 -16.65 2.92
C ASP A 146 -8.41 -17.45 1.69
N SER A 147 -8.16 -16.91 0.49
CA SER A 147 -8.43 -17.57 -0.80
C SER A 147 -7.12 -17.71 -1.59
N ASP A 148 -6.64 -16.63 -2.18
CA ASP A 148 -5.40 -16.59 -2.96
C ASP A 148 -4.37 -15.60 -2.42
N ILE A 149 -4.69 -14.91 -1.32
CA ILE A 149 -3.79 -14.06 -0.55
C ILE A 149 -3.86 -14.50 0.92
N GLU A 150 -2.73 -14.83 1.51
CA GLU A 150 -2.64 -15.19 2.92
C GLU A 150 -2.94 -13.99 3.82
N ASN A 151 -3.71 -14.25 4.85
CA ASN A 151 -3.97 -13.26 5.91
C ASN A 151 -2.78 -13.20 6.87
N ILE A 152 -2.56 -12.03 7.46
CA ILE A 152 -1.56 -11.85 8.52
C ILE A 152 -2.29 -11.80 9.87
N THR A 153 -2.03 -12.78 10.72
CA THR A 153 -2.59 -12.82 12.07
C THR A 153 -2.22 -11.55 12.85
N GLY A 154 -3.23 -10.88 13.40
CA GLY A 154 -3.05 -9.59 14.10
C GLY A 154 -3.01 -8.36 13.18
N ALA A 155 -3.02 -8.55 11.85
CA ALA A 155 -3.01 -7.46 10.86
C ALA A 155 -4.05 -7.65 9.75
N THR A 156 -5.14 -8.32 10.02
CA THR A 156 -6.20 -8.65 9.03
C THR A 156 -6.74 -7.44 8.29
N LEU A 157 -6.91 -6.30 8.97
CA LEU A 157 -7.40 -5.09 8.32
C LEU A 157 -6.38 -4.52 7.33
N SER A 158 -5.11 -4.44 7.71
CA SER A 158 -4.04 -3.97 6.82
C SER A 158 -3.89 -4.87 5.60
N SER A 159 -3.89 -6.20 5.79
CA SER A 159 -3.83 -7.18 4.70
C SER A 159 -5.03 -7.06 3.77
N ARG A 160 -6.23 -6.93 4.33
CA ARG A 160 -7.48 -6.80 3.56
C ARG A 160 -7.51 -5.52 2.75
N HIS A 161 -7.32 -4.37 3.40
CA HIS A 161 -7.43 -3.08 2.74
C HIS A 161 -6.34 -2.88 1.66
N LEU A 162 -5.13 -3.41 1.90
CA LEU A 162 -4.08 -3.40 0.88
C LEU A 162 -4.46 -4.28 -0.32
N THR A 163 -4.97 -5.50 -0.07
CA THR A 163 -5.46 -6.40 -1.13
C THR A 163 -6.60 -5.76 -1.93
N ASP A 164 -7.54 -5.12 -1.25
CA ASP A 164 -8.67 -4.41 -1.85
C ASP A 164 -8.20 -3.21 -2.69
N GLY A 165 -7.25 -2.41 -2.17
CA GLY A 165 -6.67 -1.29 -2.92
C GLY A 165 -5.96 -1.75 -4.20
N ILE A 166 -5.16 -2.81 -4.12
CA ILE A 166 -4.49 -3.41 -5.29
C ILE A 166 -5.52 -3.88 -6.32
N ARG A 167 -6.56 -4.61 -5.89
CA ARG A 167 -7.64 -5.07 -6.77
C ARG A 167 -8.33 -3.90 -7.46
N ARG A 168 -8.63 -2.83 -6.73
CA ARG A 168 -9.23 -1.61 -7.27
C ARG A 168 -8.35 -0.96 -8.35
N LEU A 169 -7.04 -0.85 -8.12
CA LEU A 169 -6.11 -0.30 -9.12
C LEU A 169 -6.02 -1.14 -10.39
N LEU A 170 -6.13 -2.47 -10.30
CA LEU A 170 -6.22 -3.33 -11.48
C LEU A 170 -7.46 -3.03 -12.32
N PHE A 171 -8.63 -2.87 -11.70
CA PHE A 171 -9.85 -2.50 -12.41
C PHE A 171 -9.79 -1.08 -12.98
N LEU A 172 -9.17 -0.14 -12.27
CA LEU A 172 -8.89 1.20 -12.81
C LEU A 172 -8.01 1.11 -14.06
N HIS A 173 -6.91 0.37 -13.99
CA HIS A 173 -6.05 0.16 -15.14
C HIS A 173 -6.82 -0.43 -16.34
N GLN A 174 -7.59 -1.48 -16.10
CA GLN A 174 -8.36 -2.14 -17.15
C GLN A 174 -9.42 -1.23 -17.80
N SER A 175 -10.10 -0.41 -16.99
CA SER A 175 -11.24 0.39 -17.46
C SER A 175 -10.85 1.74 -18.06
N ILE A 176 -9.69 2.29 -17.68
CA ILE A 176 -9.34 3.69 -17.97
C ILE A 176 -8.02 3.82 -18.75
N LEU A 177 -7.05 2.93 -18.53
CA LEU A 177 -5.68 3.11 -19.05
C LEU A 177 -5.31 2.14 -20.18
N ARG A 178 -6.07 1.08 -20.33
CA ARG A 178 -5.82 0.02 -21.33
C ARG A 178 -6.43 0.30 -22.70
#